data_a4a9edd98e5a0d9b88d0e88c7da6b10e
#
_entry.id   a4a9edd98e5a0d9b88d0e88c7da6b10e
#
_cell.length_a   1.000
_cell.length_b   1.000
_cell.length_c   1.000
_cell.angle_alpha   90.00
_cell.angle_beta   90.00
_cell.angle_gamma   90.00
#
_symmetry.space_group_name_H-M   'P 1'
#
loop_
_entity.id
_entity.type
_entity.pdbx_description
1 polymer ?
#
loop_
_entity_poly.entity_id
_entity_poly.type
_entity_poly.pdbx_seq_one_letter_code
_entity_poly.pdbx_strand_id
1 'polypeptide(L)'
;MGESWLVDIEMSGELNEMSMLLDFGRVKKLIKSIIDEEVDHKLLVPTECPLVHVHALDNDESTVDLLRPGRAIHLRCPTQGFAFIPAPQVDKESVTRYLLGVLAKRLPGNIKDLSLTLRSERIEGAFYHYSHGLKKHDGNCQRIAHGHRSPVEILVDGERDEELEFNWAERWADIYLGTEEDRVALGELALSKRAEASLKEGDAHYIGFKYVAPQGLFQLAMPAVEVEMIDTDTTIELLAHYIAREVKKQVGDKFVKIVAYEGVGKGAIAYA
;
A
#
# COMPACT_ATOMS: atom_id res chain seq x y z
N MET A 1 -6.29 2.08 -3.39
CA MET A 1 -6.37 2.54 -1.97
C MET A 1 -5.32 1.81 -1.16
N GLY A 2 -4.46 2.54 -0.45
CA GLY A 2 -3.53 1.98 0.53
C GLY A 2 -4.26 1.61 1.81
N GLU A 3 -3.88 0.52 2.47
CA GLU A 3 -4.47 0.06 3.73
C GLU A 3 -3.42 -0.39 4.73
N SER A 4 -3.76 -0.26 6.02
CA SER A 4 -2.98 -0.80 7.13
C SER A 4 -3.91 -1.54 8.07
N TRP A 5 -3.67 -2.84 8.25
CA TRP A 5 -4.49 -3.69 9.12
C TRP A 5 -3.66 -4.29 10.25
N LEU A 6 -4.26 -4.32 11.41
CA LEU A 6 -3.79 -5.09 12.55
C LEU A 6 -4.31 -6.52 12.41
N VAL A 7 -3.46 -7.48 12.72
CA VAL A 7 -3.78 -8.91 12.61
C VAL A 7 -3.83 -9.51 14.01
N ASP A 8 -5.01 -9.96 14.42
CA ASP A 8 -5.20 -10.71 15.65
C ASP A 8 -5.40 -12.19 15.29
N ILE A 9 -4.68 -13.08 15.97
CA ILE A 9 -4.74 -14.53 15.72
C ILE A 9 -4.99 -15.27 17.02
N GLU A 10 -5.98 -16.14 16.99
CA GLU A 10 -6.27 -17.08 18.07
C GLU A 10 -6.04 -18.50 17.59
N MET A 11 -5.39 -19.29 18.42
CA MET A 11 -5.05 -20.69 18.13
C MET A 11 -5.36 -21.57 19.31
N SER A 12 -5.95 -22.74 19.05
CA SER A 12 -6.10 -23.80 20.02
C SER A 12 -5.56 -25.13 19.51
N GLY A 13 -5.24 -26.06 20.40
CA GLY A 13 -4.72 -27.36 20.01
C GLY A 13 -4.09 -28.13 21.17
N GLU A 14 -3.26 -29.11 20.83
CA GLU A 14 -2.60 -29.97 21.78
C GLU A 14 -1.30 -29.36 22.31
N LEU A 15 -1.05 -29.47 23.61
CA LEU A 15 0.20 -29.03 24.22
C LEU A 15 1.34 -29.99 23.84
N ASN A 16 2.51 -29.43 23.63
CA ASN A 16 3.73 -30.18 23.40
C ASN A 16 4.35 -30.70 24.75
N GLU A 17 5.51 -31.37 24.68
CA GLU A 17 6.21 -31.89 25.82
C GLU A 17 6.62 -30.81 26.84
N MET A 18 6.70 -29.55 26.44
CA MET A 18 7.00 -28.41 27.31
C MET A 18 5.73 -27.78 27.90
N SER A 19 4.57 -28.42 27.76
CA SER A 19 3.25 -27.91 28.19
C SER A 19 2.86 -26.59 27.52
N MET A 20 3.29 -26.36 26.29
CA MET A 20 2.97 -25.20 25.48
C MET A 20 2.28 -25.63 24.18
N LEU A 21 1.33 -24.85 23.69
CA LEU A 21 0.82 -25.02 22.33
C LEU A 21 1.94 -24.76 21.33
N LEU A 22 2.58 -23.59 21.45
CA LEU A 22 3.74 -23.15 20.68
C LEU A 22 4.57 -22.16 21.50
N ASP A 23 5.85 -22.04 21.17
CA ASP A 23 6.68 -20.94 21.67
C ASP A 23 6.26 -19.62 21.00
N PHE A 24 5.82 -18.63 21.80
CA PHE A 24 5.31 -17.35 21.30
C PHE A 24 6.32 -16.61 20.41
N GLY A 25 7.59 -16.62 20.75
CA GLY A 25 8.64 -15.94 19.98
C GLY A 25 8.82 -16.55 18.60
N ARG A 26 8.76 -17.87 18.51
CA ARG A 26 8.90 -18.61 17.24
C ARG A 26 7.65 -18.50 16.39
N VAL A 27 6.47 -18.71 16.97
CA VAL A 27 5.22 -18.67 16.20
C VAL A 27 4.92 -17.26 15.68
N LYS A 28 5.18 -16.22 16.48
CA LYS A 28 5.02 -14.83 16.03
C LYS A 28 5.92 -14.52 14.83
N LYS A 29 7.18 -14.94 14.86
CA LYS A 29 8.10 -14.76 13.72
C LYS A 29 7.66 -15.54 12.50
N LEU A 30 7.22 -16.78 12.67
CA LEU A 30 6.72 -17.62 11.58
C LEU A 30 5.49 -17.00 10.92
N ILE A 31 4.49 -16.63 11.71
CA ILE A 31 3.26 -16.01 11.18
C ILE A 31 3.56 -14.68 10.48
N LYS A 32 4.40 -13.84 11.11
CA LYS A 32 4.83 -12.59 10.48
C LYS A 32 5.49 -12.86 9.13
N SER A 33 6.43 -13.80 9.04
CA SER A 33 7.12 -14.10 7.78
C SER A 33 6.15 -14.62 6.71
N ILE A 34 5.13 -15.39 7.09
CA ILE A 34 4.10 -15.87 6.16
C ILE A 34 3.27 -14.68 5.62
N ILE A 35 2.82 -13.79 6.50
CA ILE A 35 2.04 -12.62 6.11
C ILE A 35 2.87 -11.69 5.22
N ASP A 36 4.14 -11.44 5.58
CA ASP A 36 5.08 -10.61 4.81
C ASP A 36 5.32 -11.21 3.40
N GLU A 37 5.40 -12.53 3.30
CA GLU A 37 5.56 -13.24 2.02
C GLU A 37 4.28 -13.20 1.17
N GLU A 38 3.12 -13.32 1.79
CA GLU A 38 1.86 -13.53 1.06
C GLU A 38 1.15 -12.22 0.65
N VAL A 39 1.08 -11.24 1.55
CA VAL A 39 0.23 -10.05 1.33
C VAL A 39 0.88 -8.72 1.69
N ASP A 40 1.85 -8.68 2.59
CA ASP A 40 2.40 -7.41 3.09
C ASP A 40 3.22 -6.69 2.03
N HIS A 41 3.03 -5.38 1.90
CA HIS A 41 3.63 -4.53 0.88
C HIS A 41 3.39 -5.02 -0.57
N LYS A 42 2.25 -5.64 -0.83
CA LYS A 42 1.84 -6.10 -2.17
C LYS A 42 0.56 -5.41 -2.62
N LEU A 43 0.41 -5.29 -3.94
CA LEU A 43 -0.90 -4.99 -4.51
C LEU A 43 -1.78 -6.23 -4.42
N LEU A 44 -2.85 -6.14 -3.63
CA LEU A 44 -3.85 -7.21 -3.53
C LEU A 44 -4.76 -7.16 -4.75
N VAL A 45 -4.80 -8.25 -5.50
CA VAL A 45 -5.49 -8.33 -6.80
C VAL A 45 -6.66 -9.30 -6.71
N PRO A 46 -7.93 -8.84 -6.82
CA PRO A 46 -9.10 -9.73 -6.80
C PRO A 46 -9.24 -10.47 -8.13
N THR A 47 -8.83 -11.73 -8.17
CA THR A 47 -8.74 -12.50 -9.44
C THR A 47 -10.09 -12.92 -10.03
N GLU A 48 -11.17 -12.83 -9.27
CA GLU A 48 -12.53 -13.13 -9.73
C GLU A 48 -13.32 -11.85 -10.12
N CYS A 49 -12.68 -10.67 -10.03
CA CYS A 49 -13.29 -9.42 -10.48
C CYS A 49 -13.29 -9.35 -12.01
N PRO A 50 -14.45 -9.15 -12.68
CA PRO A 50 -14.53 -9.11 -14.14
C PRO A 50 -13.79 -7.91 -14.78
N LEU A 51 -13.47 -6.87 -13.99
CA LEU A 51 -12.70 -5.70 -14.44
C LEU A 51 -11.19 -5.90 -14.31
N VAL A 52 -10.75 -6.97 -13.65
CA VAL A 52 -9.32 -7.25 -13.41
C VAL A 52 -8.84 -8.31 -14.39
N HIS A 53 -7.74 -8.01 -15.05
CA HIS A 53 -7.09 -8.96 -15.95
C HIS A 53 -5.63 -9.13 -15.52
N VAL A 54 -5.27 -10.38 -15.26
CA VAL A 54 -3.91 -10.77 -14.87
C VAL A 54 -3.30 -11.56 -16.04
N HIS A 55 -2.07 -11.24 -16.39
CA HIS A 55 -1.30 -12.00 -17.36
C HIS A 55 0.12 -12.23 -16.84
N ALA A 56 0.47 -13.49 -16.66
CA ALA A 56 1.83 -13.90 -16.33
C ALA A 56 2.71 -13.77 -17.56
N LEU A 57 3.90 -13.22 -17.38
CA LEU A 57 4.92 -13.08 -18.41
C LEU A 57 6.08 -14.05 -18.15
N ASP A 58 6.95 -14.17 -19.14
CA ASP A 58 8.24 -14.81 -18.93
C ASP A 58 9.08 -14.00 -17.91
N ASN A 59 10.08 -14.61 -17.30
CA ASN A 59 10.97 -14.00 -16.31
C ASN A 59 10.32 -13.58 -14.97
N ASP A 60 9.29 -14.29 -14.52
CA ASP A 60 8.62 -14.07 -13.23
C ASP A 60 8.03 -12.66 -13.07
N GLU A 61 7.63 -12.05 -14.16
CA GLU A 61 6.86 -10.80 -14.18
C GLU A 61 5.38 -11.08 -14.44
N SER A 62 4.54 -10.14 -14.04
CA SER A 62 3.11 -10.14 -14.35
C SER A 62 2.63 -8.74 -14.72
N THR A 63 1.59 -8.69 -15.55
CA THR A 63 0.79 -7.48 -15.75
C THR A 63 -0.56 -7.64 -15.09
N VAL A 64 -1.05 -6.55 -14.52
CA VAL A 64 -2.38 -6.44 -13.93
C VAL A 64 -3.04 -5.20 -14.51
N ASP A 65 -4.19 -5.40 -15.13
CA ASP A 65 -5.03 -4.33 -15.68
C ASP A 65 -6.35 -4.27 -14.90
N LEU A 66 -6.67 -3.12 -14.32
CA LEU A 66 -7.98 -2.81 -13.76
C LEU A 66 -8.71 -1.88 -14.74
N LEU A 67 -9.73 -2.41 -15.42
CA LEU A 67 -10.45 -1.71 -16.49
C LEU A 67 -11.72 -1.02 -15.98
N ARG A 68 -11.55 0.05 -15.23
CA ARG A 68 -12.67 0.94 -14.88
C ARG A 68 -12.88 1.98 -15.99
N PRO A 69 -14.10 2.21 -16.48
CA PRO A 69 -14.36 3.21 -17.51
C PRO A 69 -13.80 4.59 -17.13
N GLY A 70 -12.91 5.14 -17.95
CA GLY A 70 -12.25 6.44 -17.74
C GLY A 70 -11.24 6.49 -16.60
N ARG A 71 -11.03 5.40 -15.87
CA ARG A 71 -10.15 5.35 -14.68
C ARG A 71 -9.37 4.03 -14.60
N ALA A 72 -8.95 3.50 -15.73
CA ALA A 72 -8.18 2.26 -15.76
C ALA A 72 -6.80 2.43 -15.09
N ILE A 73 -6.31 1.36 -14.47
CA ILE A 73 -4.98 1.31 -13.86
C ILE A 73 -4.24 0.11 -14.43
N HIS A 74 -3.01 0.31 -14.83
CA HIS A 74 -2.18 -0.71 -15.47
C HIS A 74 -0.83 -0.81 -14.78
N LEU A 75 -0.46 -2.03 -14.39
CA LEU A 75 0.84 -2.31 -13.75
C LEU A 75 1.57 -3.44 -14.48
N ARG A 76 2.90 -3.34 -14.49
CA ARG A 76 3.79 -4.44 -14.78
C ARG A 76 4.95 -4.40 -13.80
N CYS A 77 5.18 -5.52 -13.12
CA CYS A 77 6.30 -5.67 -12.21
C CYS A 77 6.59 -7.15 -11.94
N PRO A 78 7.65 -7.49 -11.17
CA PRO A 78 7.86 -8.84 -10.70
C PRO A 78 6.62 -9.40 -10.01
N THR A 79 6.27 -10.65 -10.29
CA THR A 79 5.05 -11.32 -9.79
C THR A 79 4.93 -11.26 -8.26
N GLN A 80 6.06 -11.27 -7.57
CA GLN A 80 6.10 -11.10 -6.11
C GLN A 80 5.57 -9.73 -5.60
N GLY A 81 5.40 -8.74 -6.46
CA GLY A 81 4.77 -7.45 -6.13
C GLY A 81 3.24 -7.52 -6.00
N PHE A 82 2.66 -8.65 -6.37
CA PHE A 82 1.23 -8.90 -6.32
C PHE A 82 0.88 -9.99 -5.30
N ALA A 83 -0.32 -9.88 -4.72
CA ALA A 83 -0.98 -10.96 -4.01
C ALA A 83 -2.33 -11.24 -4.69
N PHE A 84 -2.45 -12.39 -5.30
CA PHE A 84 -3.65 -12.79 -6.04
C PHE A 84 -4.68 -13.39 -5.08
N ILE A 85 -5.74 -12.65 -4.82
CA ILE A 85 -6.80 -13.04 -3.90
C ILE A 85 -7.96 -13.65 -4.72
N PRO A 86 -8.32 -14.93 -4.50
CA PRO A 86 -9.42 -15.58 -5.21
C PRO A 86 -10.77 -15.11 -4.65
N ALA A 87 -11.16 -13.92 -5.07
CA ALA A 87 -12.38 -13.25 -4.66
C ALA A 87 -12.78 -12.18 -5.72
N PRO A 88 -14.07 -11.78 -5.76
CA PRO A 88 -14.53 -10.71 -6.65
C PRO A 88 -14.09 -9.30 -6.19
N GLN A 89 -13.72 -9.14 -4.93
CA GLN A 89 -13.22 -7.89 -4.36
C GLN A 89 -12.21 -8.17 -3.25
N VAL A 90 -11.34 -7.19 -2.98
CA VAL A 90 -10.41 -7.20 -1.84
C VAL A 90 -11.07 -6.46 -0.68
N ASP A 91 -11.32 -7.19 0.39
CA ASP A 91 -11.80 -6.69 1.68
C ASP A 91 -11.20 -7.53 2.82
N LYS A 92 -11.49 -7.16 4.06
CA LYS A 92 -10.96 -7.88 5.24
C LYS A 92 -11.40 -9.35 5.25
N GLU A 93 -12.60 -9.66 4.79
CA GLU A 93 -13.14 -11.02 4.77
C GLU A 93 -12.40 -11.90 3.75
N SER A 94 -12.25 -11.43 2.52
CA SER A 94 -11.56 -12.16 1.45
C SER A 94 -10.09 -12.42 1.78
N VAL A 95 -9.39 -11.40 2.33
CA VAL A 95 -7.99 -11.53 2.74
C VAL A 95 -7.84 -12.43 3.97
N THR A 96 -8.75 -12.35 4.95
CA THR A 96 -8.78 -13.27 6.09
C THR A 96 -8.94 -14.71 5.63
N ARG A 97 -9.87 -14.99 4.73
CA ARG A 97 -10.09 -16.33 4.17
C ARG A 97 -8.86 -16.86 3.44
N TYR A 98 -8.21 -16.00 2.65
CA TYR A 98 -6.96 -16.33 1.96
C TYR A 98 -5.85 -16.69 2.95
N LEU A 99 -5.59 -15.81 3.93
CA LEU A 99 -4.55 -16.01 4.94
C LEU A 99 -4.78 -17.24 5.82
N LEU A 100 -6.02 -17.50 6.23
CA LEU A 100 -6.36 -18.73 6.97
C LEU A 100 -6.02 -19.98 6.17
N GLY A 101 -6.32 -19.99 4.86
CA GLY A 101 -6.00 -21.11 3.97
C GLY A 101 -4.49 -21.34 3.81
N VAL A 102 -3.68 -20.28 3.86
CA VAL A 102 -2.20 -20.37 3.80
C VAL A 102 -1.63 -20.80 5.15
N LEU A 103 -2.05 -20.15 6.23
CA LEU A 103 -1.57 -20.43 7.60
C LEU A 103 -1.87 -21.87 8.01
N ALA A 104 -3.06 -22.38 7.71
CA ALA A 104 -3.44 -23.76 8.03
C ALA A 104 -2.50 -24.82 7.40
N LYS A 105 -1.87 -24.50 6.28
CA LYS A 105 -0.91 -25.39 5.60
C LYS A 105 0.52 -25.28 6.12
N ARG A 106 0.86 -24.16 6.77
CA ARG A 106 2.24 -23.81 7.14
C ARG A 106 2.49 -23.86 8.66
N LEU A 107 1.42 -23.91 9.45
CA LEU A 107 1.51 -24.03 10.91
C LEU A 107 1.68 -25.49 11.35
N PRO A 108 2.28 -25.74 12.53
CA PRO A 108 2.46 -27.09 13.07
C PRO A 108 1.14 -27.83 13.29
N GLY A 109 1.15 -29.16 13.09
CA GLY A 109 -0.03 -30.02 13.11
C GLY A 109 -0.70 -30.21 14.48
N ASN A 110 -0.09 -29.75 15.58
CA ASN A 110 -0.71 -29.74 16.89
C ASN A 110 -1.75 -28.60 17.09
N ILE A 111 -1.80 -27.65 16.15
CA ILE A 111 -2.87 -26.63 16.10
C ILE A 111 -4.12 -27.30 15.52
N LYS A 112 -5.23 -27.22 16.25
CA LYS A 112 -6.52 -27.80 15.85
C LYS A 112 -7.49 -26.74 15.30
N ASP A 113 -7.52 -25.58 15.94
CA ASP A 113 -8.34 -24.45 15.51
C ASP A 113 -7.48 -23.21 15.33
N LEU A 114 -7.80 -22.45 14.30
CA LEU A 114 -7.15 -21.19 13.93
C LEU A 114 -8.21 -20.18 13.53
N SER A 115 -8.22 -19.04 14.18
CA SER A 115 -8.98 -17.88 13.73
C SER A 115 -8.05 -16.69 13.49
N LEU A 116 -8.44 -15.84 12.55
CA LEU A 116 -7.73 -14.61 12.19
C LEU A 116 -8.73 -13.48 12.01
N THR A 117 -8.43 -12.35 12.61
CA THR A 117 -9.24 -11.13 12.47
C THR A 117 -8.36 -9.99 11.96
N LEU A 118 -8.78 -9.36 10.88
CA LEU A 118 -8.20 -8.13 10.37
C LEU A 118 -9.01 -6.94 10.88
N ARG A 119 -8.36 -6.01 11.54
CA ARG A 119 -9.00 -4.78 12.00
C ARG A 119 -8.18 -3.56 11.63
N SER A 120 -8.86 -2.45 11.35
CA SER A 120 -8.19 -1.16 11.20
C SER A 120 -7.81 -0.62 12.58
N GLU A 121 -6.72 0.15 12.65
CA GLU A 121 -6.39 0.96 13.82
C GLU A 121 -7.53 1.94 14.10
N ARG A 122 -7.85 2.16 15.37
CA ARG A 122 -8.75 3.24 15.76
C ARG A 122 -7.99 4.55 15.71
N ILE A 123 -8.31 5.40 14.74
CA ILE A 123 -7.76 6.74 14.61
C ILE A 123 -8.82 7.75 15.07
N GLU A 124 -8.44 8.61 16.01
CA GLU A 124 -9.26 9.73 16.46
C GLU A 124 -8.79 10.98 15.72
N GLY A 125 -9.58 11.47 14.77
CA GLY A 125 -9.24 12.62 13.93
C GLY A 125 -9.07 12.27 12.45
N ALA A 126 -8.37 13.11 11.74
CA ALA A 126 -8.17 13.00 10.32
C ALA A 126 -7.19 11.88 9.95
N PHE A 127 -7.51 11.15 8.88
CA PHE A 127 -6.63 10.15 8.29
C PHE A 127 -6.87 10.05 6.78
N TYR A 128 -5.89 9.54 6.09
CA TYR A 128 -5.94 9.36 4.65
C TYR A 128 -5.38 7.99 4.23
N HIS A 129 -5.65 7.62 3.00
CA HIS A 129 -5.12 6.43 2.36
C HIS A 129 -4.24 6.84 1.20
N TYR A 130 -2.99 6.44 1.19
CA TYR A 130 -2.10 6.69 0.06
C TYR A 130 -1.37 5.44 -0.37
N SER A 131 -0.94 5.43 -1.63
CA SER A 131 -0.09 4.40 -2.19
C SER A 131 1.13 5.04 -2.83
N HIS A 132 2.24 4.34 -2.82
CA HIS A 132 3.51 4.81 -3.39
C HIS A 132 4.47 3.65 -3.68
N GLY A 133 5.70 3.97 -4.10
CA GLY A 133 6.81 3.04 -4.20
C GLY A 133 8.13 3.73 -3.85
N LEU A 134 9.02 3.04 -3.12
CA LEU A 134 10.32 3.56 -2.67
C LEU A 134 11.46 2.81 -3.35
N LYS A 135 11.85 3.21 -4.55
CA LYS A 135 12.87 2.53 -5.36
C LYS A 135 14.23 2.35 -4.68
N LYS A 136 14.59 3.25 -3.77
CA LYS A 136 15.88 3.24 -3.05
C LYS A 136 15.86 2.39 -1.77
N HIS A 137 14.71 1.80 -1.42
CA HIS A 137 14.56 0.99 -0.23
C HIS A 137 15.03 -0.46 -0.48
N ASP A 138 15.72 -1.07 0.49
CA ASP A 138 16.20 -2.46 0.36
C ASP A 138 15.10 -3.53 0.57
N GLY A 139 13.96 -3.14 1.17
CA GLY A 139 12.86 -4.04 1.50
C GLY A 139 11.72 -4.01 0.50
N ASN A 140 10.57 -4.52 0.91
CA ASN A 140 9.37 -4.63 0.07
C ASN A 140 8.72 -3.28 -0.29
N CYS A 141 9.07 -2.20 0.41
CA CYS A 141 8.61 -0.85 0.09
C CYS A 141 9.03 -0.36 -1.30
N GLN A 142 10.00 -1.03 -1.96
CA GLN A 142 10.36 -0.75 -3.35
C GLN A 142 9.27 -1.15 -4.36
N ARG A 143 8.24 -1.91 -3.95
CA ARG A 143 7.13 -2.29 -4.82
C ARG A 143 6.26 -1.07 -5.11
N ILE A 144 5.97 -0.84 -6.39
CA ILE A 144 5.37 0.41 -6.90
C ILE A 144 3.96 0.69 -6.40
N ALA A 145 3.25 -0.31 -5.92
CA ALA A 145 1.85 -0.19 -5.51
C ALA A 145 1.62 -0.83 -4.13
N HIS A 146 2.36 -0.38 -3.13
CA HIS A 146 2.00 -0.60 -1.73
C HIS A 146 1.45 0.69 -1.13
N GLY A 147 0.79 0.61 0.01
CA GLY A 147 0.22 1.82 0.59
C GLY A 147 -0.22 1.66 2.03
N HIS A 148 -0.65 2.77 2.60
CA HIS A 148 -0.88 2.92 4.02
C HIS A 148 -2.20 3.64 4.30
N ARG A 149 -2.78 3.33 5.44
CA ARG A 149 -3.82 4.12 6.09
C ARG A 149 -3.19 4.85 7.28
N SER A 150 -3.15 6.17 7.24
CA SER A 150 -2.29 6.97 8.11
C SER A 150 -3.01 8.18 8.68
N PRO A 151 -2.94 8.43 10.00
CA PRO A 151 -3.34 9.71 10.55
C PRO A 151 -2.36 10.81 10.19
N VAL A 152 -2.78 12.06 10.37
CA VAL A 152 -1.92 13.25 10.31
C VAL A 152 -2.26 14.18 11.45
N GLU A 153 -1.23 14.78 12.05
CA GLU A 153 -1.40 15.84 13.04
C GLU A 153 -0.70 17.11 12.54
N ILE A 154 -1.44 18.20 12.54
CA ILE A 154 -0.97 19.52 12.10
C ILE A 154 -1.10 20.49 13.26
N LEU A 155 0.05 21.03 13.72
CA LEU A 155 0.06 22.01 14.76
C LEU A 155 0.59 23.36 14.21
N VAL A 156 -0.15 24.42 14.48
CA VAL A 156 0.19 25.80 14.10
C VAL A 156 0.39 26.60 15.37
N ASP A 157 1.57 27.21 15.54
CA ASP A 157 1.99 27.92 16.77
C ASP A 157 1.84 27.07 18.05
N GLY A 158 1.97 25.74 17.92
CA GLY A 158 1.90 24.77 19.01
C GLY A 158 0.49 24.23 19.30
N GLU A 159 -0.54 24.77 18.68
CA GLU A 159 -1.92 24.31 18.83
C GLU A 159 -2.35 23.44 17.63
N ARG A 160 -3.08 22.36 17.89
CA ARG A 160 -3.58 21.45 16.87
C ARG A 160 -4.65 22.14 16.00
N ASP A 161 -4.52 22.04 14.70
CA ASP A 161 -5.44 22.61 13.71
C ASP A 161 -6.20 21.49 13.00
N GLU A 162 -7.35 21.13 13.54
CA GLU A 162 -8.19 20.04 13.01
C GLU A 162 -8.72 20.35 11.59
N GLU A 163 -8.94 21.61 11.24
CA GLU A 163 -9.42 22.00 9.90
C GLU A 163 -8.35 21.72 8.85
N LEU A 164 -7.10 22.08 9.12
CA LEU A 164 -5.98 21.75 8.23
C LEU A 164 -5.75 20.24 8.12
N GLU A 165 -5.92 19.50 9.23
CA GLU A 165 -5.82 18.03 9.20
C GLU A 165 -6.88 17.40 8.31
N PHE A 166 -8.15 17.78 8.44
CA PHE A 166 -9.23 17.28 7.59
C PHE A 166 -9.06 17.67 6.13
N ASN A 167 -8.67 18.91 5.85
CA ASN A 167 -8.38 19.37 4.49
C ASN A 167 -7.22 18.57 3.86
N TRP A 168 -6.20 18.24 4.64
CA TRP A 168 -5.10 17.40 4.16
C TRP A 168 -5.55 15.97 3.89
N ALA A 169 -6.32 15.39 4.81
CA ALA A 169 -6.86 14.04 4.64
C ALA A 169 -7.78 13.92 3.41
N GLU A 170 -8.57 14.96 3.11
CA GLU A 170 -9.37 15.02 1.88
C GLU A 170 -8.51 15.11 0.63
N ARG A 171 -7.45 15.95 0.64
CA ARG A 171 -6.49 16.07 -0.46
C ARG A 171 -5.81 14.75 -0.79
N TRP A 172 -5.48 13.94 0.22
CA TRP A 172 -4.81 12.66 0.06
C TRP A 172 -5.74 11.44 0.19
N ALA A 173 -7.03 11.64 0.07
CA ALA A 173 -7.99 10.54 0.08
C ALA A 173 -7.79 9.64 -1.15
N ASP A 174 -7.33 8.40 -0.90
CA ASP A 174 -7.10 7.37 -1.93
C ASP A 174 -6.10 7.78 -3.04
N ILE A 175 -5.09 8.56 -2.72
CA ILE A 175 -4.13 9.13 -3.66
C ILE A 175 -2.92 8.20 -3.89
N TYR A 176 -2.34 8.28 -5.09
CA TYR A 176 -1.01 7.76 -5.38
C TYR A 176 0.02 8.91 -5.30
N LEU A 177 1.03 8.75 -4.47
CA LEU A 177 2.14 9.69 -4.36
C LEU A 177 3.23 9.29 -5.33
N GLY A 178 3.24 9.94 -6.49
CA GLY A 178 4.23 9.71 -7.54
C GLY A 178 5.38 10.70 -7.47
N THR A 179 6.62 10.25 -7.73
CA THR A 179 7.78 11.13 -7.77
C THR A 179 8.02 11.65 -9.18
N GLU A 180 8.45 12.92 -9.32
CA GLU A 180 8.82 13.49 -10.62
C GLU A 180 10.01 12.73 -11.25
N GLU A 181 10.91 12.18 -10.41
CA GLU A 181 12.06 11.41 -10.85
C GLU A 181 11.67 10.10 -11.57
N ASP A 182 10.54 9.51 -11.20
CA ASP A 182 10.07 8.23 -11.76
C ASP A 182 9.03 8.38 -12.86
N ARG A 183 8.60 9.62 -13.11
CA ARG A 183 7.64 9.93 -14.17
C ARG A 183 8.26 9.72 -15.54
N VAL A 184 7.52 9.01 -16.41
CA VAL A 184 7.92 8.77 -17.80
C VAL A 184 6.76 9.02 -18.75
N ALA A 185 7.08 9.19 -20.04
CA ALA A 185 6.05 9.22 -21.07
C ALA A 185 5.36 7.84 -21.17
N LEU A 186 4.06 7.81 -21.43
CA LEU A 186 3.30 6.55 -21.53
C LEU A 186 3.86 5.60 -22.58
N GLY A 187 4.46 6.13 -23.66
CA GLY A 187 5.11 5.32 -24.71
C GLY A 187 6.40 4.62 -24.28
N GLU A 188 6.96 4.96 -23.11
CA GLU A 188 8.14 4.28 -22.53
C GLU A 188 7.78 3.08 -21.65
N LEU A 189 6.49 2.90 -21.38
CA LEU A 189 5.98 1.78 -20.61
C LEU A 189 5.77 0.54 -21.51
N ALA A 190 6.22 -0.61 -21.03
CA ALA A 190 5.99 -1.91 -21.67
C ALA A 190 4.87 -2.65 -20.93
N LEU A 191 3.66 -2.16 -21.03
CA LEU A 191 2.46 -2.72 -20.40
C LEU A 191 1.82 -3.81 -21.27
N SER A 192 0.64 -4.26 -20.87
CA SER A 192 -0.14 -5.21 -21.64
C SER A 192 -0.72 -4.58 -22.93
N LYS A 193 -1.05 -5.40 -23.94
CA LYS A 193 -1.77 -4.92 -25.15
C LYS A 193 -3.13 -4.31 -24.79
N ARG A 194 -3.75 -4.77 -23.70
CA ARG A 194 -5.02 -4.24 -23.21
C ARG A 194 -4.84 -2.85 -22.62
N ALA A 195 -3.74 -2.63 -21.89
CA ALA A 195 -3.36 -1.31 -21.42
C ALA A 195 -3.12 -0.33 -22.58
N GLU A 196 -2.40 -0.75 -23.62
CA GLU A 196 -2.14 0.08 -24.79
C GLU A 196 -3.43 0.53 -25.50
N ALA A 197 -4.45 -0.32 -25.54
CA ALA A 197 -5.77 0.03 -26.07
C ALA A 197 -6.49 1.01 -25.13
N SER A 198 -6.57 0.70 -23.86
CA SER A 198 -7.24 1.51 -22.83
C SER A 198 -6.68 2.94 -22.73
N LEU A 199 -5.36 3.09 -22.79
CA LEU A 199 -4.68 4.39 -22.71
C LEU A 199 -4.91 5.29 -23.92
N LYS A 200 -5.38 4.72 -25.04
CA LYS A 200 -5.73 5.45 -26.26
C LYS A 200 -7.21 5.84 -26.34
N GLU A 201 -8.05 5.20 -25.52
CA GLU A 201 -9.49 5.40 -25.50
C GLU A 201 -9.88 6.44 -24.43
N GLY A 202 -10.42 7.58 -24.86
CA GLY A 202 -11.07 8.59 -24.01
C GLY A 202 -10.22 9.82 -23.67
N ASP A 203 -10.86 10.79 -23.02
CA ASP A 203 -10.27 12.09 -22.62
C ASP A 203 -9.52 12.03 -21.28
N ALA A 204 -9.30 10.86 -20.71
CA ALA A 204 -8.63 10.71 -19.43
C ALA A 204 -7.13 10.96 -19.58
N HIS A 205 -6.59 11.94 -18.84
CA HIS A 205 -5.16 12.14 -18.71
C HIS A 205 -4.57 11.06 -17.80
N TYR A 206 -3.60 10.32 -18.31
CA TYR A 206 -2.84 9.32 -17.58
C TYR A 206 -1.43 9.80 -17.27
N ILE A 207 -0.87 9.35 -16.16
CA ILE A 207 0.53 9.51 -15.80
C ILE A 207 1.19 8.13 -15.77
N GLY A 208 2.40 8.05 -16.32
CA GLY A 208 3.24 6.87 -16.30
C GLY A 208 4.39 6.99 -15.31
N PHE A 209 4.68 5.91 -14.59
CA PHE A 209 5.82 5.77 -13.69
C PHE A 209 6.61 4.52 -14.05
N LYS A 210 7.96 4.64 -13.95
CA LYS A 210 8.86 3.53 -14.25
C LYS A 210 10.17 3.69 -13.48
N TYR A 211 10.56 2.65 -12.78
CA TYR A 211 11.86 2.58 -12.14
C TYR A 211 12.36 1.14 -11.99
N VAL A 212 13.67 1.03 -11.79
CA VAL A 212 14.33 -0.24 -11.46
C VAL A 212 14.75 -0.19 -10.00
N ALA A 213 14.46 -1.27 -9.29
CA ALA A 213 14.88 -1.48 -7.90
C ALA A 213 15.47 -2.89 -7.76
N PRO A 214 16.08 -3.27 -6.63
CA PRO A 214 16.66 -4.60 -6.46
C PRO A 214 15.74 -5.79 -6.78
N GLN A 215 14.43 -5.65 -6.58
CA GLN A 215 13.47 -6.70 -6.92
C GLN A 215 13.12 -6.77 -8.42
N GLY A 216 13.43 -5.76 -9.22
CA GLY A 216 13.20 -5.75 -10.66
C GLY A 216 12.68 -4.43 -11.22
N LEU A 217 12.06 -4.51 -12.39
CA LEU A 217 11.47 -3.36 -13.09
C LEU A 217 10.01 -3.20 -12.67
N PHE A 218 9.66 -1.97 -12.31
CA PHE A 218 8.30 -1.58 -11.92
C PHE A 218 7.77 -0.54 -12.89
N GLN A 219 6.53 -0.72 -13.35
CA GLN A 219 5.85 0.17 -14.28
C GLN A 219 4.39 0.31 -13.89
N LEU A 220 3.89 1.55 -13.92
CA LEU A 220 2.52 1.90 -13.58
C LEU A 220 2.00 2.97 -14.54
N ALA A 221 0.78 2.81 -15.02
CA ALA A 221 0.01 3.88 -15.65
C ALA A 221 -1.35 4.00 -14.96
N MET A 222 -1.73 5.22 -14.59
CA MET A 222 -2.97 5.47 -13.89
C MET A 222 -3.52 6.88 -14.18
N PRO A 223 -4.81 7.15 -13.88
CA PRO A 223 -5.40 8.47 -14.10
C PRO A 223 -4.68 9.56 -13.30
N ALA A 224 -4.37 10.67 -13.95
CA ALA A 224 -3.67 11.80 -13.32
C ALA A 224 -4.45 12.40 -12.12
N VAL A 225 -5.77 12.31 -12.14
CA VAL A 225 -6.62 12.80 -11.04
C VAL A 225 -6.52 11.98 -9.75
N GLU A 226 -5.91 10.79 -9.82
CA GLU A 226 -5.65 9.92 -8.67
C GLU A 226 -4.18 10.01 -8.22
N VAL A 227 -3.42 10.98 -8.72
CA VAL A 227 -1.99 11.13 -8.44
C VAL A 227 -1.68 12.51 -7.89
N GLU A 228 -0.91 12.54 -6.81
CA GLU A 228 -0.19 13.73 -6.40
C GLU A 228 1.30 13.58 -6.72
N MET A 229 1.84 14.56 -7.46
CA MET A 229 3.25 14.57 -7.82
C MET A 229 4.09 15.19 -6.70
N ILE A 230 5.09 14.46 -6.24
CA ILE A 230 6.03 14.85 -5.19
C ILE A 230 7.39 15.12 -5.81
N ASP A 231 8.02 16.23 -5.41
CA ASP A 231 9.34 16.68 -5.91
C ASP A 231 10.54 15.99 -5.22
N THR A 232 10.25 15.07 -4.29
CA THR A 232 11.23 14.27 -3.53
C THR A 232 10.85 12.80 -3.54
N ASP A 233 11.70 11.93 -2.97
CA ASP A 233 11.27 10.57 -2.63
C ASP A 233 10.09 10.63 -1.63
N THR A 234 9.32 9.55 -1.57
CA THR A 234 8.10 9.46 -0.74
C THR A 234 8.32 8.71 0.57
N THR A 235 9.52 8.83 1.17
CA THR A 235 9.75 8.37 2.55
C THR A 235 8.93 9.22 3.52
N ILE A 236 8.56 8.66 4.66
CA ILE A 236 7.69 9.36 5.61
C ILE A 236 8.33 10.67 6.13
N GLU A 237 9.65 10.72 6.25
CA GLU A 237 10.38 11.93 6.62
C GLU A 237 10.20 13.03 5.58
N LEU A 238 10.36 12.70 4.30
CA LEU A 238 10.20 13.65 3.20
C LEU A 238 8.75 14.03 2.97
N LEU A 239 7.81 13.09 3.17
CA LEU A 239 6.38 13.40 3.15
C LEU A 239 5.98 14.35 4.28
N ALA A 240 6.50 14.16 5.50
CA ALA A 240 6.26 15.09 6.60
C ALA A 240 6.80 16.50 6.27
N HIS A 241 7.97 16.60 5.66
CA HIS A 241 8.52 17.89 5.19
C HIS A 241 7.70 18.49 4.06
N TYR A 242 7.22 17.66 3.12
CA TYR A 242 6.33 18.12 2.04
C TYR A 242 5.05 18.72 2.62
N ILE A 243 4.38 18.02 3.55
CA ILE A 243 3.18 18.51 4.23
C ILE A 243 3.49 19.84 4.95
N ALA A 244 4.58 19.89 5.71
CA ALA A 244 4.97 21.11 6.45
C ALA A 244 5.15 22.30 5.50
N ARG A 245 5.83 22.11 4.39
CA ARG A 245 6.06 23.15 3.38
C ARG A 245 4.75 23.63 2.74
N GLU A 246 3.83 22.72 2.42
CA GLU A 246 2.54 23.08 1.84
C GLU A 246 1.61 23.79 2.82
N VAL A 247 1.57 23.32 4.07
CA VAL A 247 0.81 23.99 5.14
C VAL A 247 1.39 25.39 5.44
N LYS A 248 2.72 25.52 5.47
CA LYS A 248 3.39 26.82 5.66
C LYS A 248 2.97 27.87 4.64
N LYS A 249 2.75 27.48 3.38
CA LYS A 249 2.25 28.41 2.34
C LYS A 249 0.86 28.97 2.66
N GLN A 250 0.04 28.22 3.43
CA GLN A 250 -1.31 28.63 3.81
C GLN A 250 -1.34 29.52 5.04
N VAL A 251 -0.47 29.22 6.03
CA VAL A 251 -0.49 29.90 7.34
C VAL A 251 0.51 31.03 7.47
N GLY A 252 1.36 31.26 6.46
CA GLY A 252 2.31 32.39 6.43
C GLY A 252 3.46 32.22 7.45
N ASP A 253 3.69 33.23 8.27
CA ASP A 253 4.82 33.28 9.20
C ASP A 253 4.67 32.40 10.46
N LYS A 254 3.51 31.78 10.65
CA LYS A 254 3.26 30.92 11.83
C LYS A 254 4.17 29.70 11.83
N PHE A 255 4.55 29.25 13.01
CA PHE A 255 5.33 28.02 13.18
C PHE A 255 4.46 26.78 12.89
N VAL A 256 4.94 25.88 12.04
CA VAL A 256 4.25 24.66 11.66
C VAL A 256 5.01 23.43 12.17
N LYS A 257 4.30 22.52 12.83
CA LYS A 257 4.78 21.17 13.15
C LYS A 257 3.82 20.16 12.56
N ILE A 258 4.37 19.19 11.83
CA ILE A 258 3.63 18.07 11.26
C ILE A 258 4.09 16.78 11.93
N VAL A 259 3.15 15.91 12.29
CA VAL A 259 3.40 14.50 12.60
C VAL A 259 2.69 13.68 11.53
N ALA A 260 3.45 13.08 10.64
CA ALA A 260 2.94 12.22 9.57
C ALA A 260 3.29 10.77 9.85
N TYR A 261 2.42 9.85 9.44
CA TYR A 261 2.56 8.43 9.73
C TYR A 261 2.65 7.59 8.46
N GLU A 262 3.32 6.45 8.58
CA GLU A 262 3.40 5.38 7.58
C GLU A 262 2.80 4.11 8.18
N GLY A 263 1.46 4.04 8.18
CA GLY A 263 0.73 2.97 8.85
C GLY A 263 0.75 3.09 10.39
N VAL A 264 0.63 1.95 11.06
CA VAL A 264 0.41 1.89 12.50
C VAL A 264 1.68 2.15 13.29
N GLY A 265 1.67 3.21 14.11
CA GLY A 265 2.70 3.47 15.12
C GLY A 265 4.10 3.84 14.58
N LYS A 266 4.22 4.13 13.30
CA LYS A 266 5.46 4.61 12.67
C LYS A 266 5.20 5.96 12.04
N GLY A 267 6.11 6.92 12.21
CA GLY A 267 5.93 8.24 11.65
C GLY A 267 7.17 9.10 11.76
N ALA A 268 7.07 10.29 11.18
CA ALA A 268 8.10 11.32 11.21
C ALA A 268 7.52 12.68 11.63
N ILE A 269 8.38 13.53 12.15
CA ILE A 269 8.02 14.90 12.56
C ILE A 269 8.82 15.86 11.68
N ALA A 270 8.13 16.85 11.13
CA ALA A 270 8.75 17.95 10.37
C ALA A 270 8.28 19.29 10.90
N TYR A 271 9.08 20.31 10.64
CA TYR A 271 8.83 21.69 11.06
C TYR A 271 9.02 22.64 9.86
N ALA A 272 8.27 23.75 9.84
CA ALA A 272 8.41 24.84 8.88
C ALA A 272 8.10 26.22 9.48
#